data_7e328d46205b00376215e6ff4a6a3ac8
#
_entry.id   7e328d46205b00376215e6ff4a6a3ac8
#
_cell.length_a   1.000
_cell.length_b   1.000
_cell.length_c   1.000
_cell.angle_alpha   90.00
_cell.angle_beta   90.00
_cell.angle_gamma   90.00
#
_symmetry.space_group_name_H-M   'P 1'
#
loop_
_entity.id
_entity.type
_entity.pdbx_description
1 polymer ?
#
loop_
_entity_poly.entity_id
_entity_poly.type
_entity_poly.pdbx_seq_one_letter_code
_entity_poly.pdbx_strand_id
1 'polypeptide(L)'
;MQITTSTDGGVKVQALTPLDYDFVVSPEDGGLTLPKSEEDTRIVKYISGFPETLGSLGLKMSTGLIIDSKCEGLLFTEPIKSCVPLIRPSAIKNGQISFPQPVKKQYIAPVNPKLVQKNKNMVIIKRVPAGSDIRFVNAAIYMAAQLPAYRYISTHNKINFIDTKDKNSEICPRLAFGLFALLNSTIYDRYISIVSKSKQINSKELRSLPLPPRNIIENMGMRLMASRQTTVTACDQIVNPTLHIVGK
;
A
#
# COMPACT_ATOMS: atom_id res chain seq x y z
N MET A 1 12.19 27.83 -6.44
CA MET A 1 13.38 27.02 -6.12
C MET A 1 13.79 26.27 -7.36
N GLN A 2 15.09 26.22 -7.71
CA GLN A 2 15.61 25.35 -8.77
C GLN A 2 16.20 24.10 -8.15
N ILE A 3 15.75 22.92 -8.63
CA ILE A 3 16.32 21.65 -8.21
C ILE A 3 17.23 21.16 -9.34
N THR A 4 18.46 20.88 -9.01
CA THR A 4 19.44 20.30 -9.93
C THR A 4 19.76 18.87 -9.51
N THR A 5 19.75 17.94 -10.45
CA THR A 5 20.18 16.56 -10.20
C THR A 5 21.47 16.29 -10.96
N SER A 6 22.43 15.62 -10.32
CA SER A 6 23.64 15.13 -10.94
C SER A 6 23.65 13.61 -10.93
N THR A 7 23.97 13.00 -12.07
CA THR A 7 24.04 11.53 -12.23
C THR A 7 25.46 10.97 -12.10
N ASP A 8 26.47 11.85 -12.09
CA ASP A 8 27.90 11.48 -12.19
C ASP A 8 28.83 12.30 -11.29
N GLY A 9 28.41 12.59 -10.08
CA GLY A 9 29.25 13.27 -9.10
C GLY A 9 29.47 14.76 -9.34
N GLY A 10 28.65 15.43 -10.17
CA GLY A 10 28.62 16.88 -10.28
C GLY A 10 28.96 17.46 -11.66
N VAL A 11 29.15 16.65 -12.67
CA VAL A 11 29.62 17.10 -13.99
C VAL A 11 28.48 17.48 -14.96
N LYS A 12 27.28 16.97 -14.80
CA LYS A 12 26.11 17.37 -15.61
C LYS A 12 24.93 17.75 -14.71
N VAL A 13 24.63 19.03 -14.71
CA VAL A 13 23.47 19.60 -14.02
C VAL A 13 22.33 19.72 -15.03
N GLN A 14 21.25 18.97 -14.83
CA GLN A 14 20.01 19.14 -15.59
C GLN A 14 19.14 20.14 -14.83
N ALA A 15 18.97 21.34 -15.38
CA ALA A 15 18.07 22.32 -14.80
C ALA A 15 16.63 21.85 -14.98
N LEU A 16 15.93 21.64 -13.88
CA LEU A 16 14.48 21.39 -13.88
C LEU A 16 13.73 22.74 -13.90
N THR A 17 12.50 22.71 -14.39
CA THR A 17 11.59 23.86 -14.33
C THR A 17 11.54 24.42 -12.90
N PRO A 18 11.56 25.74 -12.71
CA PRO A 18 11.41 26.36 -11.39
C PRO A 18 10.15 25.86 -10.70
N LEU A 19 10.28 25.41 -9.46
CA LEU A 19 9.17 24.93 -8.64
C LEU A 19 8.91 25.92 -7.51
N ASP A 20 7.64 26.11 -7.18
CA ASP A 20 7.24 26.91 -6.04
C ASP A 20 7.78 26.28 -4.74
N TYR A 21 8.17 27.14 -3.80
CA TYR A 21 8.73 26.68 -2.52
C TYR A 21 7.78 25.76 -1.77
N ASP A 22 6.50 26.13 -1.70
CA ASP A 22 5.46 25.37 -1.00
C ASP A 22 5.12 24.04 -1.68
N PHE A 23 5.47 23.88 -2.95
CA PHE A 23 5.39 22.60 -3.65
C PHE A 23 6.53 21.66 -3.27
N VAL A 24 7.72 22.22 -3.03
CA VAL A 24 8.93 21.42 -2.72
C VAL A 24 9.03 21.13 -1.23
N VAL A 25 8.64 22.09 -0.40
CA VAL A 25 8.70 21.99 1.06
C VAL A 25 7.29 21.95 1.61
N SER A 26 6.91 20.85 2.24
CA SER A 26 5.63 20.74 2.91
C SER A 26 5.56 21.72 4.08
N PRO A 27 4.59 22.66 4.11
CA PRO A 27 4.47 23.62 5.20
C PRO A 27 4.10 22.96 6.54
N GLU A 28 3.49 21.76 6.51
CA GLU A 28 3.03 21.06 7.72
C GLU A 28 4.14 20.35 8.50
N ASP A 29 5.14 19.81 7.80
CA ASP A 29 6.15 18.97 8.45
C ASP A 29 7.59 19.17 7.91
N GLY A 30 7.79 20.17 7.05
CA GLY A 30 9.09 20.48 6.43
C GLY A 30 9.59 19.37 5.48
N GLY A 31 8.72 18.46 5.05
CA GLY A 31 9.08 17.39 4.16
C GLY A 31 9.42 17.88 2.76
N LEU A 32 10.44 17.30 2.15
CA LEU A 32 10.88 17.64 0.81
C LEU A 32 10.27 16.69 -0.22
N THR A 33 9.62 17.26 -1.25
CA THR A 33 9.18 16.56 -2.45
C THR A 33 10.15 16.92 -3.57
N LEU A 34 10.90 15.94 -4.05
CA LEU A 34 11.97 16.17 -5.03
C LEU A 34 11.67 15.44 -6.36
N PRO A 35 10.81 16.02 -7.21
CA PRO A 35 10.57 15.46 -8.54
C PRO A 35 11.85 15.56 -9.38
N LYS A 36 12.14 14.50 -10.15
CA LYS A 36 13.35 14.40 -10.96
C LYS A 36 13.11 14.77 -12.44
N SER A 37 11.86 15.02 -12.81
CA SER A 37 11.46 15.34 -14.17
C SER A 37 10.20 16.21 -14.16
N GLU A 38 9.88 16.84 -15.31
CA GLU A 38 8.61 17.53 -15.49
C GLU A 38 7.41 16.59 -15.37
N GLU A 39 7.59 15.33 -15.79
CA GLU A 39 6.55 14.31 -15.63
C GLU A 39 6.29 14.02 -14.15
N ASP A 40 7.33 13.89 -13.32
CA ASP A 40 7.18 13.76 -11.87
C ASP A 40 6.42 14.94 -11.28
N THR A 41 6.75 16.15 -11.70
CA THR A 41 6.07 17.37 -11.25
C THR A 41 4.58 17.34 -11.62
N ARG A 42 4.25 16.92 -12.85
CA ARG A 42 2.85 16.78 -13.30
C ARG A 42 2.09 15.72 -12.49
N ILE A 43 2.72 14.57 -12.25
CA ILE A 43 2.12 13.49 -11.44
C ILE A 43 1.83 13.98 -10.01
N VAL A 44 2.81 14.64 -9.38
CA VAL A 44 2.63 15.12 -7.99
C VAL A 44 1.51 16.17 -7.95
N LYS A 45 1.53 17.18 -8.82
CA LYS A 45 0.47 18.21 -8.87
C LYS A 45 -0.91 17.60 -9.09
N TYR A 46 -1.01 16.64 -10.01
CA TYR A 46 -2.27 16.01 -10.35
C TYR A 46 -2.84 15.19 -9.18
N ILE A 47 -2.05 14.29 -8.59
CA ILE A 47 -2.51 13.42 -7.49
C ILE A 47 -2.76 14.23 -6.22
N SER A 48 -1.92 15.22 -5.92
CA SER A 48 -2.12 16.09 -4.74
C SER A 48 -3.43 16.88 -4.79
N GLY A 49 -4.04 17.04 -5.96
CA GLY A 49 -5.34 17.68 -6.12
C GLY A 49 -6.55 16.80 -5.77
N PHE A 50 -6.38 15.53 -5.45
CA PHE A 50 -7.50 14.68 -5.08
C PHE A 50 -8.04 15.00 -3.69
N PRO A 51 -9.38 14.96 -3.52
CA PRO A 51 -10.03 15.51 -2.33
C PRO A 51 -10.07 14.55 -1.13
N GLU A 52 -9.89 13.24 -1.37
CA GLU A 52 -10.07 12.24 -0.32
C GLU A 52 -8.73 11.78 0.27
N THR A 53 -8.81 11.18 1.45
CA THR A 53 -7.73 10.45 2.12
C THR A 53 -8.30 9.15 2.68
N LEU A 54 -7.45 8.24 3.17
CA LEU A 54 -7.95 7.07 3.90
C LEU A 54 -8.86 7.51 5.07
N GLY A 55 -8.49 8.62 5.71
CA GLY A 55 -9.22 9.17 6.86
C GLY A 55 -10.63 9.60 6.55
N SER A 56 -10.85 10.34 5.46
CA SER A 56 -12.17 10.81 5.01
C SER A 56 -13.04 9.66 4.50
N LEU A 57 -12.43 8.61 3.94
CA LEU A 57 -13.13 7.40 3.52
C LEU A 57 -13.54 6.47 4.68
N GLY A 58 -13.30 6.86 5.93
CA GLY A 58 -13.58 6.03 7.11
C GLY A 58 -12.60 4.87 7.30
N LEU A 59 -11.45 4.94 6.64
CA LEU A 59 -10.40 3.93 6.67
C LEU A 59 -9.22 4.37 7.52
N LYS A 60 -8.40 3.39 7.89
CA LYS A 60 -7.13 3.61 8.60
C LYS A 60 -6.04 2.70 8.03
N MET A 61 -4.82 3.15 8.12
CA MET A 61 -3.63 2.35 7.90
C MET A 61 -3.06 1.89 9.24
N SER A 62 -2.78 0.61 9.36
CA SER A 62 -2.15 0.01 10.54
C SER A 62 -0.92 -0.81 10.13
N THR A 63 0.02 -0.97 11.06
CA THR A 63 1.17 -1.85 10.90
C THR A 63 0.88 -3.20 11.55
N GLY A 64 1.38 -4.28 10.97
CA GLY A 64 1.21 -5.63 11.49
C GLY A 64 1.75 -5.80 12.91
N LEU A 65 1.19 -6.77 13.61
CA LEU A 65 1.30 -6.92 15.05
C LEU A 65 2.51 -7.72 15.49
N ILE A 66 3.01 -8.64 14.65
CA ILE A 66 3.96 -9.66 15.06
C ILE A 66 5.39 -9.27 14.71
N ILE A 67 6.23 -9.29 15.74
CA ILE A 67 7.69 -9.17 15.64
C ILE A 67 8.25 -10.53 16.08
N ASP A 68 8.94 -11.22 15.17
CA ASP A 68 9.40 -12.61 15.40
C ASP A 68 10.19 -12.78 16.70
N SER A 69 11.13 -11.87 16.99
CA SER A 69 11.95 -11.92 18.19
C SER A 69 11.16 -11.71 19.50
N LYS A 70 9.97 -11.08 19.42
CA LYS A 70 9.10 -10.89 20.60
C LYS A 70 8.06 -11.99 20.77
N CYS A 71 7.95 -12.87 19.79
CA CYS A 71 6.96 -13.97 19.76
C CYS A 71 7.64 -15.33 19.63
N GLU A 72 8.88 -15.44 20.11
CA GLU A 72 9.61 -16.70 20.12
C GLU A 72 8.85 -17.74 20.94
N GLY A 73 8.78 -18.99 20.43
CA GLY A 73 7.98 -20.06 21.05
C GLY A 73 6.47 -20.02 20.75
N LEU A 74 5.94 -18.90 20.21
CA LEU A 74 4.55 -18.77 19.82
C LEU A 74 4.30 -18.99 18.32
N LEU A 75 5.35 -19.15 17.52
CA LEU A 75 5.29 -19.22 16.06
C LEU A 75 5.48 -20.66 15.58
N PHE A 76 4.58 -21.14 14.73
CA PHE A 76 4.52 -22.49 14.25
C PHE A 76 4.48 -22.56 12.72
N THR A 77 5.02 -23.64 12.16
CA THR A 77 4.96 -23.92 10.71
C THR A 77 3.61 -24.50 10.33
N GLU A 78 3.11 -25.43 11.15
CA GLU A 78 1.83 -26.08 10.97
C GLU A 78 0.81 -25.58 12.01
N PRO A 79 -0.50 -25.63 11.70
CA PRO A 79 -1.52 -25.23 12.66
C PRO A 79 -1.60 -26.22 13.83
N ILE A 80 -1.42 -25.72 15.02
CA ILE A 80 -1.75 -26.43 16.25
C ILE A 80 -3.06 -25.89 16.83
N LYS A 81 -3.62 -26.56 17.84
CA LYS A 81 -4.86 -26.11 18.52
C LYS A 81 -4.75 -24.65 18.96
N SER A 82 -5.76 -23.85 18.63
CA SER A 82 -5.84 -22.42 18.95
C SER A 82 -4.88 -21.49 18.21
N CYS A 83 -4.12 -21.97 17.24
CA CYS A 83 -3.33 -21.10 16.36
C CYS A 83 -4.21 -20.35 15.36
N VAL A 84 -3.74 -19.16 14.97
CA VAL A 84 -4.31 -18.38 13.88
C VAL A 84 -3.28 -18.18 12.77
N PRO A 85 -3.73 -17.99 11.52
CA PRO A 85 -2.85 -17.63 10.41
C PRO A 85 -2.07 -16.34 10.69
N LEU A 86 -0.77 -16.36 10.38
CA LEU A 86 0.11 -15.20 10.40
C LEU A 86 0.47 -14.81 8.96
N ILE A 87 -0.14 -13.76 8.46
CA ILE A 87 0.15 -13.25 7.13
C ILE A 87 1.52 -12.56 7.14
N ARG A 88 2.45 -13.07 6.33
CA ARG A 88 3.82 -12.60 6.19
C ARG A 88 4.04 -11.87 4.86
N PRO A 89 5.08 -11.04 4.71
CA PRO A 89 5.40 -10.39 3.42
C PRO A 89 5.58 -11.38 2.26
N SER A 90 6.09 -12.57 2.54
CA SER A 90 6.23 -13.66 1.55
C SER A 90 4.90 -14.18 1.00
N ALA A 91 3.80 -13.95 1.72
CA ALA A 91 2.46 -14.32 1.26
C ALA A 91 1.93 -13.40 0.15
N ILE A 92 2.51 -12.20 -0.01
CA ILE A 92 2.12 -11.26 -1.04
C ILE A 92 2.75 -11.69 -2.38
N LYS A 93 1.92 -12.19 -3.29
CA LYS A 93 2.33 -12.66 -4.61
C LYS A 93 1.31 -12.21 -5.66
N ASN A 94 1.79 -11.51 -6.68
CA ASN A 94 0.96 -11.08 -7.82
C ASN A 94 -0.34 -10.37 -7.42
N GLY A 95 -0.29 -9.51 -6.40
CA GLY A 95 -1.45 -8.75 -5.92
C GLY A 95 -2.45 -9.55 -5.07
N GLN A 96 -2.13 -10.76 -4.69
CA GLN A 96 -2.98 -11.65 -3.90
C GLN A 96 -2.22 -12.18 -2.67
N ILE A 97 -2.97 -12.71 -1.71
CA ILE A 97 -2.40 -13.42 -0.56
C ILE A 97 -2.44 -14.93 -0.84
N SER A 98 -1.25 -15.51 -0.91
CA SER A 98 -1.08 -16.98 -0.98
C SER A 98 -0.88 -17.52 0.43
N PHE A 99 -1.82 -18.33 0.90
CA PHE A 99 -1.75 -18.97 2.22
C PHE A 99 -2.51 -20.33 2.20
N PRO A 100 -2.00 -21.40 2.84
CA PRO A 100 -0.69 -21.50 3.47
C PRO A 100 0.46 -21.49 2.45
N GLN A 101 1.68 -21.28 2.94
CA GLN A 101 2.89 -21.32 2.14
C GLN A 101 3.88 -22.35 2.68
N PRO A 102 4.81 -22.88 1.88
CA PRO A 102 5.88 -23.75 2.35
C PRO A 102 6.97 -22.95 3.09
N VAL A 103 6.57 -22.15 4.07
CA VAL A 103 7.46 -21.32 4.88
C VAL A 103 7.29 -21.61 6.36
N LYS A 104 8.39 -21.49 7.11
CA LYS A 104 8.36 -21.64 8.56
C LYS A 104 7.59 -20.50 9.24
N LYS A 105 7.02 -20.78 10.41
CA LYS A 105 6.42 -19.76 11.29
C LYS A 105 5.26 -18.97 10.66
N GLN A 106 4.35 -19.66 9.98
CA GLN A 106 3.18 -19.05 9.33
C GLN A 106 1.90 -19.10 10.17
N TYR A 107 1.97 -19.63 11.38
CA TYR A 107 0.89 -19.61 12.37
C TYR A 107 1.40 -19.04 13.68
N ILE A 108 0.49 -18.46 14.49
CA ILE A 108 0.81 -17.98 15.82
C ILE A 108 -0.22 -18.51 16.82
N ALA A 109 0.25 -18.99 17.99
CA ALA A 109 -0.59 -19.25 19.15
C ALA A 109 -0.72 -17.96 19.98
N PRO A 110 -1.85 -17.23 19.92
CA PRO A 110 -1.96 -15.94 20.57
C PRO A 110 -2.19 -16.12 22.07
N VAL A 111 -1.22 -15.76 22.86
CA VAL A 111 -1.33 -15.69 24.33
C VAL A 111 -1.94 -14.34 24.78
N ASN A 112 -2.09 -13.38 23.88
CA ASN A 112 -2.61 -12.05 24.14
C ASN A 112 -3.52 -11.61 22.98
N PRO A 113 -4.74 -11.12 23.26
CA PRO A 113 -5.65 -10.59 22.22
C PRO A 113 -5.06 -9.47 21.36
N LYS A 114 -4.03 -8.77 21.85
CA LYS A 114 -3.31 -7.73 21.08
C LYS A 114 -2.46 -8.29 19.93
N LEU A 115 -2.22 -9.59 19.90
CA LEU A 115 -1.45 -10.26 18.84
C LEU A 115 -2.30 -10.69 17.65
N VAL A 116 -3.60 -10.50 17.72
CA VAL A 116 -4.56 -10.91 16.69
C VAL A 116 -5.48 -9.78 16.30
N GLN A 117 -6.05 -9.88 15.12
CA GLN A 117 -7.09 -9.00 14.60
C GLN A 117 -8.25 -9.82 14.03
N LYS A 118 -9.45 -9.25 13.99
CA LYS A 118 -10.58 -9.89 13.31
C LYS A 118 -10.21 -10.22 11.87
N ASN A 119 -10.62 -11.37 11.38
CA ASN A 119 -10.51 -11.74 9.99
C ASN A 119 -11.51 -10.91 9.18
N LYS A 120 -11.02 -9.93 8.41
CA LYS A 120 -11.78 -8.97 7.60
C LYS A 120 -11.11 -8.73 6.26
N ASN A 121 -11.87 -8.20 5.31
CA ASN A 121 -11.31 -7.67 4.06
C ASN A 121 -10.34 -6.53 4.34
N MET A 122 -9.20 -6.54 3.68
CA MET A 122 -8.19 -5.49 3.80
C MET A 122 -7.31 -5.41 2.55
N VAL A 123 -6.68 -4.26 2.35
CA VAL A 123 -5.57 -4.13 1.40
C VAL A 123 -4.28 -4.21 2.18
N ILE A 124 -3.45 -5.17 1.85
CA ILE A 124 -2.18 -5.45 2.52
C ILE A 124 -1.05 -4.90 1.66
N ILE A 125 -0.04 -4.28 2.29
CA ILE A 125 1.08 -3.64 1.61
C ILE A 125 2.38 -4.10 2.27
N LYS A 126 3.37 -4.52 1.50
CA LYS A 126 4.72 -4.72 2.03
C LYS A 126 5.27 -3.39 2.55
N ARG A 127 5.70 -3.36 3.80
CA ARG A 127 6.28 -2.16 4.41
C ARG A 127 7.68 -1.87 3.90
N VAL A 128 8.46 -2.90 3.66
CA VAL A 128 9.83 -2.80 3.14
C VAL A 128 9.85 -3.52 1.81
N PRO A 129 10.13 -2.83 0.69
CA PRO A 129 10.40 -3.50 -0.58
C PRO A 129 11.58 -4.46 -0.39
N ALA A 130 11.49 -5.67 -0.93
CA ALA A 130 12.65 -6.55 -1.01
C ALA A 130 13.65 -5.98 -2.02
N GLY A 131 14.95 -6.29 -1.87
CA GLY A 131 15.97 -5.78 -2.80
C GLY A 131 15.77 -6.19 -4.27
N SER A 132 14.94 -7.22 -4.52
CA SER A 132 14.49 -7.67 -5.84
C SER A 132 13.19 -6.99 -6.32
N ASP A 133 12.51 -6.20 -5.47
CA ASP A 133 11.28 -5.54 -5.86
C ASP A 133 11.60 -4.32 -6.73
N ILE A 134 11.14 -4.35 -7.98
CA ILE A 134 11.29 -3.24 -8.94
C ILE A 134 10.39 -2.06 -8.54
N ARG A 135 9.29 -2.35 -7.84
CA ARG A 135 8.27 -1.37 -7.43
C ARG A 135 8.45 -0.93 -6.00
N PHE A 136 8.13 0.35 -5.77
CA PHE A 136 8.12 0.91 -4.41
C PHE A 136 6.93 0.37 -3.60
N VAL A 137 5.74 0.29 -4.22
CA VAL A 137 4.52 -0.23 -3.60
C VAL A 137 4.24 -1.65 -4.07
N ASN A 138 4.12 -2.58 -3.13
CA ASN A 138 3.70 -3.95 -3.36
C ASN A 138 2.48 -4.24 -2.50
N ALA A 139 1.30 -4.06 -3.08
CA ALA A 139 0.03 -4.32 -2.41
C ALA A 139 -0.60 -5.65 -2.85
N ALA A 140 -1.45 -6.20 -1.99
CA ALA A 140 -2.28 -7.36 -2.26
C ALA A 140 -3.68 -7.18 -1.67
N ILE A 141 -4.66 -7.81 -2.30
CA ILE A 141 -6.01 -7.91 -1.78
C ILE A 141 -6.09 -9.12 -0.86
N TYR A 142 -6.65 -8.90 0.32
CA TYR A 142 -7.04 -9.96 1.23
C TYR A 142 -8.56 -9.89 1.47
N MET A 143 -9.27 -10.97 1.16
CA MET A 143 -10.67 -11.15 1.48
C MET A 143 -10.81 -12.16 2.61
N ALA A 144 -11.61 -11.85 3.63
CA ALA A 144 -11.84 -12.71 4.78
C ALA A 144 -12.30 -14.12 4.38
N ALA A 145 -13.04 -14.22 3.27
CA ALA A 145 -13.48 -15.47 2.68
C ALA A 145 -12.34 -16.40 2.20
N GLN A 146 -11.10 -15.92 2.10
CA GLN A 146 -9.94 -16.76 1.78
C GLN A 146 -9.56 -17.70 2.94
N LEU A 147 -9.90 -17.30 4.19
CA LEU A 147 -9.62 -18.08 5.40
C LEU A 147 -10.87 -18.21 6.27
N PRO A 148 -11.97 -18.81 5.76
CA PRO A 148 -13.28 -18.78 6.41
C PRO A 148 -13.32 -19.57 7.74
N ALA A 149 -12.42 -20.51 7.92
CA ALA A 149 -12.30 -21.29 9.16
C ALA A 149 -11.73 -20.48 10.34
N TYR A 150 -11.18 -19.29 10.09
CA TYR A 150 -10.52 -18.48 11.11
C TYR A 150 -11.29 -17.19 11.39
N ARG A 151 -11.75 -17.04 12.64
CA ARG A 151 -12.37 -15.79 13.12
C ARG A 151 -11.34 -14.66 13.30
N TYR A 152 -10.10 -15.02 13.56
CA TYR A 152 -8.98 -14.12 13.78
C TYR A 152 -7.81 -14.52 12.92
N ILE A 153 -7.01 -13.53 12.56
CA ILE A 153 -5.71 -13.67 11.89
C ILE A 153 -4.70 -12.78 12.59
N SER A 154 -3.46 -12.91 12.21
CA SER A 154 -2.40 -11.98 12.59
C SER A 154 -1.61 -11.52 11.37
N THR A 155 -0.88 -10.43 11.51
CA THR A 155 -0.04 -9.86 10.46
C THR A 155 1.35 -9.53 11.00
N HIS A 156 2.35 -9.80 10.18
CA HIS A 156 3.75 -9.53 10.53
C HIS A 156 4.06 -8.03 10.48
N ASN A 157 4.95 -7.50 11.33
CA ASN A 157 5.29 -6.07 11.42
C ASN A 157 5.93 -5.46 10.17
N LYS A 158 6.38 -6.29 9.23
CA LYS A 158 6.84 -5.85 7.89
C LYS A 158 5.71 -5.70 6.87
N ILE A 159 4.47 -5.69 7.35
CA ILE A 159 3.25 -5.45 6.57
C ILE A 159 2.53 -4.23 7.14
N ASN A 160 2.06 -3.37 6.26
CA ASN A 160 0.99 -2.42 6.55
C ASN A 160 -0.32 -2.95 5.96
N PHE A 161 -1.45 -2.56 6.55
CA PHE A 161 -2.76 -2.93 6.01
C PHE A 161 -3.77 -1.80 6.18
N ILE A 162 -4.66 -1.67 5.21
CA ILE A 162 -5.78 -0.74 5.23
C ILE A 162 -7.01 -1.50 5.73
N ASP A 163 -7.66 -0.97 6.74
CA ASP A 163 -8.87 -1.48 7.38
C ASP A 163 -9.84 -0.33 7.70
N THR A 164 -11.07 -0.63 8.06
CA THR A 164 -12.04 0.36 8.55
C THR A 164 -11.63 0.92 9.91
N LYS A 165 -11.93 2.21 10.15
CA LYS A 165 -11.77 2.82 11.48
C LYS A 165 -12.68 2.15 12.50
N ASP A 166 -13.92 1.88 12.12
CA ASP A 166 -14.85 1.12 12.93
C ASP A 166 -14.46 -0.36 12.97
N LYS A 167 -14.28 -0.87 14.18
CA LYS A 167 -13.89 -2.27 14.44
C LYS A 167 -14.96 -3.29 14.08
N ASN A 168 -16.21 -2.86 13.91
CA ASN A 168 -17.34 -3.74 13.60
C ASN A 168 -17.71 -3.74 12.12
N SER A 169 -17.22 -2.78 11.34
CA SER A 169 -17.42 -2.69 9.90
C SER A 169 -16.28 -3.36 9.13
N GLU A 170 -16.49 -3.55 7.84
CA GLU A 170 -15.57 -4.17 6.90
C GLU A 170 -15.46 -3.33 5.62
N ILE A 171 -14.31 -3.33 4.98
CA ILE A 171 -14.16 -2.68 3.67
C ILE A 171 -14.97 -3.49 2.66
N CYS A 172 -15.88 -2.82 1.94
CA CYS A 172 -16.61 -3.49 0.87
C CYS A 172 -15.64 -3.91 -0.25
N PRO A 173 -15.89 -5.05 -0.93
CA PRO A 173 -14.98 -5.55 -1.97
C PRO A 173 -14.66 -4.52 -3.05
N ARG A 174 -15.65 -3.75 -3.53
CA ARG A 174 -15.44 -2.71 -4.54
C ARG A 174 -14.40 -1.68 -4.12
N LEU A 175 -14.51 -1.18 -2.89
CA LEU A 175 -13.55 -0.20 -2.35
C LEU A 175 -12.16 -0.84 -2.15
N ALA A 176 -12.09 -2.08 -1.64
CA ALA A 176 -10.82 -2.79 -1.47
C ALA A 176 -10.08 -2.99 -2.80
N PHE A 177 -10.79 -3.48 -3.83
CA PHE A 177 -10.21 -3.68 -5.17
C PHE A 177 -9.84 -2.36 -5.85
N GLY A 178 -10.61 -1.28 -5.63
CA GLY A 178 -10.29 0.05 -6.16
C GLY A 178 -9.04 0.65 -5.52
N LEU A 179 -8.91 0.57 -4.20
CA LEU A 179 -7.69 0.99 -3.50
C LEU A 179 -6.48 0.16 -3.92
N PHE A 180 -6.66 -1.14 -4.09
CA PHE A 180 -5.62 -2.01 -4.62
C PHE A 180 -5.20 -1.59 -6.03
N ALA A 181 -6.16 -1.29 -6.93
CA ALA A 181 -5.85 -0.83 -8.28
C ALA A 181 -5.01 0.45 -8.26
N LEU A 182 -5.40 1.44 -7.46
CA LEU A 182 -4.65 2.68 -7.29
C LEU A 182 -3.22 2.40 -6.80
N LEU A 183 -3.07 1.68 -5.69
CA LEU A 183 -1.77 1.42 -5.06
C LEU A 183 -0.82 0.60 -5.95
N ASN A 184 -1.35 -0.29 -6.81
CA ASN A 184 -0.54 -1.05 -7.75
C ASN A 184 -0.45 -0.43 -9.14
N SER A 185 -1.09 0.71 -9.40
CA SER A 185 -0.88 1.44 -10.65
C SER A 185 0.52 2.08 -10.70
N THR A 186 1.05 2.21 -11.90
CA THR A 186 2.36 2.83 -12.13
C THR A 186 2.40 4.27 -11.65
N ILE A 187 1.31 5.02 -11.84
CA ILE A 187 1.25 6.42 -11.46
C ILE A 187 1.29 6.62 -9.94
N TYR A 188 0.56 5.80 -9.16
CA TYR A 188 0.60 5.89 -7.70
C TYR A 188 1.90 5.37 -7.11
N ASP A 189 2.48 4.32 -7.69
CA ASP A 189 3.81 3.84 -7.30
C ASP A 189 4.87 4.93 -7.45
N ARG A 190 4.85 5.63 -8.61
CA ARG A 190 5.74 6.75 -8.89
C ARG A 190 5.48 7.93 -7.96
N TYR A 191 4.21 8.33 -7.77
CA TYR A 191 3.84 9.38 -6.82
C TYR A 191 4.39 9.10 -5.42
N ILE A 192 4.09 7.92 -4.88
CA ILE A 192 4.50 7.54 -3.52
C ILE A 192 6.03 7.51 -3.42
N SER A 193 6.74 7.04 -4.44
CA SER A 193 8.21 7.03 -4.47
C SER A 193 8.83 8.43 -4.47
N ILE A 194 8.15 9.44 -5.03
CA ILE A 194 8.60 10.83 -5.05
C ILE A 194 8.39 11.52 -3.71
N VAL A 195 7.21 11.29 -3.09
CA VAL A 195 6.84 11.99 -1.85
C VAL A 195 7.32 11.27 -0.59
N SER A 196 7.72 10.01 -0.70
CA SER A 196 8.20 9.24 0.44
C SER A 196 9.59 9.68 0.88
N LYS A 197 9.74 9.92 2.19
CA LYS A 197 10.99 10.36 2.81
C LYS A 197 11.97 9.22 3.08
N SER A 198 11.56 7.97 2.87
CA SER A 198 12.36 6.79 3.18
C SER A 198 12.13 5.67 2.18
N LYS A 199 13.07 4.71 2.15
CA LYS A 199 12.88 3.46 1.40
C LYS A 199 11.82 2.53 1.98
N GLN A 200 11.22 2.90 3.12
CA GLN A 200 10.15 2.14 3.77
C GLN A 200 8.84 2.90 3.65
N ILE A 201 7.78 2.18 3.31
CA ILE A 201 6.43 2.75 3.28
C ILE A 201 5.96 2.95 4.72
N ASN A 202 5.96 4.19 5.18
CA ASN A 202 5.47 4.54 6.49
C ASN A 202 3.94 4.64 6.50
N SER A 203 3.32 4.07 7.53
CA SER A 203 1.86 4.15 7.68
C SER A 203 1.35 5.59 7.79
N LYS A 204 2.16 6.53 8.30
CA LYS A 204 1.82 7.95 8.38
C LYS A 204 1.70 8.59 6.98
N GLU A 205 2.66 8.33 6.08
CA GLU A 205 2.67 8.84 4.70
C GLU A 205 1.45 8.35 3.91
N LEU A 206 1.11 7.07 4.02
CA LEU A 206 -0.05 6.52 3.32
C LEU A 206 -1.40 6.97 3.91
N ARG A 207 -1.45 7.43 5.16
CA ARG A 207 -2.70 8.00 5.74
C ARG A 207 -3.10 9.30 5.08
N SER A 208 -2.14 10.12 4.70
CA SER A 208 -2.33 11.39 4.00
C SER A 208 -2.32 11.27 2.47
N LEU A 209 -2.25 10.04 1.93
CA LEU A 209 -2.26 9.80 0.49
C LEU A 209 -3.52 10.40 -0.13
N PRO A 210 -3.40 11.34 -1.09
CA PRO A 210 -4.55 11.89 -1.79
C PRO A 210 -5.21 10.82 -2.66
N LEU A 211 -6.51 10.73 -2.56
CA LEU A 211 -7.33 9.71 -3.24
C LEU A 211 -8.47 10.36 -4.02
N PRO A 212 -8.85 9.79 -5.16
CA PRO A 212 -10.04 10.21 -5.89
C PRO A 212 -11.30 10.04 -5.04
N PRO A 213 -12.43 10.64 -5.42
CA PRO A 213 -13.72 10.43 -4.77
C PRO A 213 -14.06 8.94 -4.64
N ARG A 214 -14.73 8.58 -3.54
CA ARG A 214 -15.08 7.19 -3.22
C ARG A 214 -15.76 6.43 -4.35
N ASN A 215 -16.73 7.06 -5.02
CA ASN A 215 -17.46 6.45 -6.15
C ASN A 215 -16.53 6.12 -7.32
N ILE A 216 -15.52 6.92 -7.57
CA ILE A 216 -14.50 6.67 -8.60
C ILE A 216 -13.64 5.46 -8.21
N ILE A 217 -13.20 5.39 -6.95
CA ILE A 217 -12.44 4.24 -6.44
C ILE A 217 -13.27 2.95 -6.54
N GLU A 218 -14.53 2.98 -6.11
CA GLU A 218 -15.42 1.82 -6.18
C GLU A 218 -15.71 1.38 -7.64
N ASN A 219 -15.80 2.32 -8.58
CA ASN A 219 -15.92 2.01 -10.02
C ASN A 219 -14.67 1.29 -10.55
N MET A 220 -13.47 1.78 -10.22
CA MET A 220 -12.22 1.08 -10.55
C MET A 220 -12.22 -0.33 -9.98
N GLY A 221 -12.67 -0.50 -8.75
CA GLY A 221 -12.76 -1.80 -8.09
C GLY A 221 -13.71 -2.75 -8.78
N MET A 222 -14.89 -2.30 -9.19
CA MET A 222 -15.83 -3.12 -9.96
C MET A 222 -15.22 -3.61 -11.28
N ARG A 223 -14.54 -2.73 -12.00
CA ARG A 223 -13.85 -3.07 -13.26
C ARG A 223 -12.73 -4.08 -13.04
N LEU A 224 -11.94 -3.90 -11.97
CA LEU A 224 -10.85 -4.85 -11.66
C LEU A 224 -11.41 -6.22 -11.24
N MET A 225 -12.47 -6.26 -10.44
CA MET A 225 -13.15 -7.52 -10.09
C MET A 225 -13.68 -8.25 -11.33
N ALA A 226 -14.25 -7.52 -12.28
CA ALA A 226 -14.74 -8.08 -13.54
C ALA A 226 -13.61 -8.65 -14.41
N SER A 227 -12.45 -8.01 -14.43
CA SER A 227 -11.28 -8.48 -15.19
C SER A 227 -10.66 -9.76 -14.64
N ARG A 228 -10.89 -10.08 -13.36
CA ARG A 228 -10.28 -11.21 -12.62
C ARG A 228 -8.73 -11.18 -12.63
N GLN A 229 -8.14 -10.01 -12.87
CA GLN A 229 -6.70 -9.84 -12.95
C GLN A 229 -6.22 -8.91 -11.82
N THR A 230 -5.02 -9.17 -11.30
CA THR A 230 -4.40 -8.37 -10.24
C THR A 230 -2.99 -7.89 -10.63
N THR A 231 -2.70 -7.89 -11.93
CA THR A 231 -1.42 -7.43 -12.47
C THR A 231 -1.34 -5.90 -12.48
N VAL A 232 -0.12 -5.37 -12.49
CA VAL A 232 0.12 -3.93 -12.65
C VAL A 232 -0.51 -3.41 -13.94
N THR A 233 -0.33 -4.14 -15.04
CA THR A 233 -0.91 -3.77 -16.34
C THR A 233 -2.44 -3.65 -16.25
N ALA A 234 -3.12 -4.60 -15.59
CA ALA A 234 -4.58 -4.53 -15.41
C ALA A 234 -4.98 -3.33 -14.54
N CYS A 235 -4.20 -3.01 -13.51
CA CYS A 235 -4.42 -1.81 -12.70
C CYS A 235 -4.26 -0.54 -13.54
N ASP A 236 -3.20 -0.43 -14.34
CA ASP A 236 -2.95 0.74 -15.20
C ASP A 236 -4.04 0.91 -16.26
N GLN A 237 -4.50 -0.18 -16.88
CA GLN A 237 -5.59 -0.16 -17.86
C GLN A 237 -6.93 0.33 -17.30
N ILE A 238 -7.11 0.26 -15.97
CA ILE A 238 -8.30 0.72 -15.28
C ILE A 238 -8.10 2.13 -14.73
N VAL A 239 -6.97 2.36 -14.06
CA VAL A 239 -6.68 3.62 -13.36
C VAL A 239 -6.44 4.76 -14.35
N ASN A 240 -5.59 4.57 -15.37
CA ASN A 240 -5.19 5.64 -16.27
C ASN A 240 -6.41 6.22 -17.04
N PRO A 241 -7.27 5.44 -17.70
CA PRO A 241 -8.45 5.99 -18.36
C PRO A 241 -9.45 6.61 -17.38
N THR A 242 -9.62 6.01 -16.20
CA THR A 242 -10.59 6.51 -15.20
C THR A 242 -10.17 7.85 -14.62
N LEU A 243 -8.87 8.07 -14.47
CA LEU A 243 -8.30 9.34 -14.01
C LEU A 243 -7.91 10.27 -15.18
N HIS A 244 -8.27 9.96 -16.41
CA HIS A 244 -7.91 10.76 -17.60
C HIS A 244 -6.41 11.02 -17.74
N ILE A 245 -5.60 10.04 -17.32
CA ILE A 245 -4.15 10.10 -17.46
C ILE A 245 -3.82 9.65 -18.89
N VAL A 246 -3.57 10.63 -19.74
CA VAL A 246 -3.16 10.36 -21.13
C VAL A 246 -1.67 9.98 -21.11
N GLY A 247 -1.37 8.73 -21.41
CA GLY A 247 -0.02 8.33 -21.72
C GLY A 247 0.40 8.99 -23.05
N LYS A 248 1.50 9.72 -23.02
CA LYS A 248 2.22 10.09 -24.25
C LYS A 248 3.24 9.02 -24.53
#